data_d112693257f9c9a8fcae80813a865daa
#
_entry.id   d112693257f9c9a8fcae80813a865daa
#
_cell.length_a   1.000
_cell.length_b   1.000
_cell.length_c   1.000
_cell.angle_alpha   90.00
_cell.angle_beta   90.00
_cell.angle_gamma   90.00
#
_symmetry.space_group_name_H-M   'P 1'
#
loop_
_entity.id
_entity.type
_entity.pdbx_description
1 polymer ?
#
loop_
_entity_poly.entity_id
_entity_poly.type
_entity_poly.pdbx_seq_one_letter_code
_entity_poly.pdbx_strand_id
1 'polypeptide(L)'
;MHIRNRILIWTLLSLILLTLSACTYIQDYIPAQATATQAAPTETSASTLLPQPSATAAATLVFTAAPALPTTTPPPIPTPAPTLPPKPFSLQPGAVILLPAFTHAEAGCTWMGVGGQVIGNDGQPVKNLVISISGMENGAPKEWMGYTGAATAYGPGGFEIQLGSQVSAALYTIQLFDLNGKVLSEPFHFNTSADCQQNLALVNFSPNLNLKPVLFLPGVMR
;
A
#
# COMPACT_ATOMS: atom_id res chain seq x y z
N MET A 1 -46.72 -2.18 -43.49
CA MET A 1 -45.39 -2.66 -43.05
C MET A 1 -44.22 -1.72 -43.44
N HIS A 2 -44.32 -0.97 -44.52
CA HIS A 2 -43.24 -0.08 -45.03
C HIS A 2 -43.01 1.22 -44.22
N ILE A 3 -44.02 1.79 -43.57
CA ILE A 3 -43.91 3.06 -42.84
C ILE A 3 -43.11 2.87 -41.54
N ARG A 4 -43.32 1.76 -40.84
CA ARG A 4 -42.64 1.45 -39.60
C ARG A 4 -41.12 1.24 -39.76
N ASN A 5 -40.71 0.63 -40.89
CA ASN A 5 -39.28 0.47 -41.19
C ASN A 5 -38.61 1.80 -41.59
N ARG A 6 -39.33 2.70 -42.26
CA ARG A 6 -38.78 4.01 -42.60
C ARG A 6 -38.55 4.88 -41.40
N ILE A 7 -39.45 4.85 -40.40
CA ILE A 7 -39.29 5.58 -39.14
C ILE A 7 -38.09 5.05 -38.34
N LEU A 8 -37.92 3.72 -38.32
CA LEU A 8 -36.80 3.09 -37.61
C LEU A 8 -35.44 3.45 -38.25
N ILE A 9 -35.36 3.52 -39.57
CA ILE A 9 -34.15 3.92 -40.29
C ILE A 9 -33.81 5.39 -40.04
N TRP A 10 -34.79 6.29 -40.01
CA TRP A 10 -34.59 7.71 -39.75
C TRP A 10 -34.16 7.98 -38.32
N THR A 11 -34.69 7.23 -37.32
CA THR A 11 -34.25 7.36 -35.90
C THR A 11 -32.84 6.84 -35.71
N LEU A 12 -32.44 5.74 -36.36
CA LEU A 12 -31.08 5.23 -36.32
C LEU A 12 -30.07 6.18 -36.98
N LEU A 13 -30.42 6.77 -38.12
CA LEU A 13 -29.56 7.75 -38.78
C LEU A 13 -29.37 9.02 -37.95
N SER A 14 -30.43 9.50 -37.26
CA SER A 14 -30.36 10.65 -36.38
C SER A 14 -29.49 10.38 -35.18
N LEU A 15 -29.54 9.16 -34.59
CA LEU A 15 -28.70 8.77 -33.45
C LEU A 15 -27.21 8.71 -33.83
N ILE A 16 -26.90 8.20 -35.05
CA ILE A 16 -25.51 8.13 -35.56
C ILE A 16 -24.94 9.55 -35.82
N LEU A 17 -25.77 10.48 -36.33
CA LEU A 17 -25.34 11.86 -36.55
C LEU A 17 -25.05 12.57 -35.22
N LEU A 18 -25.83 12.31 -34.15
CA LEU A 18 -25.60 12.91 -32.84
C LEU A 18 -24.29 12.42 -32.21
N THR A 19 -23.90 11.16 -32.41
CA THR A 19 -22.64 10.60 -31.84
C THR A 19 -21.40 11.14 -32.57
N LEU A 20 -21.49 11.45 -33.85
CA LEU A 20 -20.39 12.04 -34.63
C LEU A 20 -20.12 13.52 -34.26
N SER A 21 -21.13 14.26 -33.79
CA SER A 21 -20.97 15.68 -33.39
C SER A 21 -20.29 15.83 -32.03
N ALA A 22 -20.26 14.80 -31.18
CA ALA A 22 -19.64 14.85 -29.85
C ALA A 22 -18.10 14.75 -29.88
N CYS A 23 -17.51 14.19 -30.95
CA CYS A 23 -16.07 14.00 -31.05
C CYS A 23 -15.28 15.28 -31.42
N THR A 24 -15.90 16.33 -31.95
CA THR A 24 -15.17 17.55 -32.37
C THR A 24 -15.07 18.62 -31.29
N TYR A 25 -15.78 18.46 -30.15
CA TYR A 25 -15.82 19.51 -29.10
C TYR A 25 -14.72 19.38 -28.03
N ILE A 26 -13.89 18.34 -28.06
CA ILE A 26 -12.88 18.10 -27.00
C ILE A 26 -11.49 18.62 -27.39
N GLN A 27 -11.25 19.04 -28.62
CA GLN A 27 -9.91 19.43 -29.08
C GLN A 27 -9.48 20.86 -28.75
N ASP A 28 -10.39 21.74 -28.30
CA ASP A 28 -10.08 23.16 -28.02
C ASP A 28 -9.76 23.46 -26.55
N TYR A 29 -9.59 22.46 -25.68
CA TYR A 29 -9.36 22.67 -24.25
C TYR A 29 -7.99 22.18 -23.74
N ILE A 30 -6.94 22.23 -24.59
CA ILE A 30 -5.58 21.99 -24.14
C ILE A 30 -4.83 23.33 -24.03
N PRO A 31 -4.62 23.91 -22.81
CA PRO A 31 -3.73 25.06 -22.66
C PRO A 31 -2.30 24.64 -22.97
N ALA A 32 -1.64 25.38 -23.86
CA ALA A 32 -0.25 25.21 -24.20
C ALA A 32 0.61 25.23 -22.93
N GLN A 33 1.28 24.13 -22.61
CA GLN A 33 2.26 24.09 -21.54
C GLN A 33 3.50 24.87 -21.95
N ALA A 34 3.78 25.92 -21.18
CA ALA A 34 4.98 26.70 -21.30
C ALA A 34 6.21 25.82 -20.98
N THR A 35 7.14 25.74 -21.92
CA THR A 35 8.45 25.10 -21.76
C THR A 35 9.26 25.89 -20.73
N ALA A 36 9.33 25.38 -19.49
CA ALA A 36 10.24 25.92 -18.50
C ALA A 36 11.64 25.39 -18.77
N THR A 37 12.52 26.26 -19.25
CA THR A 37 13.97 25.99 -19.36
C THR A 37 14.54 25.87 -17.95
N GLN A 38 14.91 24.67 -17.56
CA GLN A 38 15.53 24.36 -16.27
C GLN A 38 17.02 24.73 -16.35
N ALA A 39 17.42 25.80 -15.65
CA ALA A 39 18.81 26.14 -15.43
C ALA A 39 19.41 25.15 -14.41
N ALA A 40 20.56 24.57 -14.76
CA ALA A 40 21.32 23.64 -13.90
C ALA A 40 21.85 24.38 -12.66
N PRO A 41 21.74 23.79 -11.44
CA PRO A 41 22.43 24.34 -10.28
C PRO A 41 23.93 23.98 -10.33
N THR A 42 24.76 25.00 -10.24
CA THR A 42 26.21 24.90 -10.07
C THR A 42 26.50 24.42 -8.64
N GLU A 43 27.07 23.24 -8.50
CA GLU A 43 27.54 22.72 -7.21
C GLU A 43 28.81 23.45 -6.79
N THR A 44 28.72 24.26 -5.76
CA THR A 44 29.85 24.84 -5.05
C THR A 44 30.30 23.91 -3.94
N SER A 45 31.34 23.15 -4.14
CA SER A 45 32.00 22.32 -3.12
C SER A 45 32.73 23.20 -2.10
N ALA A 46 32.16 23.37 -0.91
CA ALA A 46 32.83 23.96 0.24
C ALA A 46 33.57 22.86 1.03
N SER A 47 34.89 22.85 0.93
CA SER A 47 35.78 22.02 1.76
C SER A 47 35.82 22.57 3.19
N THR A 48 35.18 21.88 4.13
CA THR A 48 35.28 22.19 5.57
C THR A 48 36.47 21.45 6.15
N LEU A 49 37.51 22.22 6.54
CA LEU A 49 38.68 21.72 7.25
C LEU A 49 38.27 21.23 8.66
N LEU A 50 38.63 19.99 8.99
CA LEU A 50 38.52 19.46 10.34
C LEU A 50 39.56 20.14 11.26
N PRO A 51 39.22 20.54 12.51
CA PRO A 51 40.20 20.96 13.47
C PRO A 51 40.94 19.74 14.05
N GLN A 52 42.26 19.85 14.10
CA GLN A 52 43.19 18.89 14.68
C GLN A 52 43.08 18.91 16.20
N PRO A 53 43.03 17.78 16.90
CA PRO A 53 43.05 17.76 18.37
C PRO A 53 44.44 18.11 18.91
N SER A 54 44.46 19.12 19.76
CA SER A 54 45.62 19.55 20.52
C SER A 54 45.94 18.55 21.65
N ALA A 55 47.21 18.15 21.76
CA ALA A 55 47.67 17.26 22.79
C ALA A 55 47.63 17.96 24.19
N THR A 56 46.92 17.39 25.13
CA THR A 56 46.85 17.86 26.52
C THR A 56 47.72 16.98 27.43
N ALA A 57 48.44 17.65 28.30
CA ALA A 57 49.45 17.18 29.19
C ALA A 57 49.01 16.07 30.18
N ALA A 58 49.98 15.24 30.55
CA ALA A 58 49.85 14.19 31.54
C ALA A 58 49.49 14.73 32.91
N ALA A 59 48.39 14.25 33.49
CA ALA A 59 48.02 14.51 34.85
C ALA A 59 48.53 13.41 35.77
N THR A 60 49.22 13.80 36.84
CA THR A 60 49.75 12.97 37.90
C THR A 60 48.62 12.30 38.70
N LEU A 61 48.66 10.95 38.77
CA LEU A 61 47.68 10.17 39.52
C LEU A 61 47.98 10.28 41.04
N VAL A 62 47.10 10.95 41.77
CA VAL A 62 47.01 10.89 43.23
C VAL A 62 46.05 9.76 43.59
N PHE A 63 46.57 8.70 44.24
CA PHE A 63 45.71 7.60 44.72
C PHE A 63 44.98 8.06 45.99
N THR A 64 43.72 8.40 45.90
CA THR A 64 42.84 8.57 47.03
C THR A 64 42.12 7.24 47.31
N ALA A 65 42.11 6.83 48.62
CA ALA A 65 41.48 5.58 49.06
C ALA A 65 40.04 5.46 48.57
N ALA A 66 39.68 4.30 47.98
CA ALA A 66 38.37 4.03 47.42
C ALA A 66 37.27 4.05 48.50
N PRO A 67 36.17 4.80 48.32
CA PRO A 67 34.96 4.65 49.11
C PRO A 67 34.35 3.28 48.89
N ALA A 68 33.74 2.68 49.93
CA ALA A 68 33.04 1.41 49.87
C ALA A 68 31.97 1.43 48.76
N LEU A 69 31.99 0.43 47.89
CA LEU A 69 31.08 0.26 46.77
C LEU A 69 29.62 0.16 47.28
N PRO A 70 28.69 1.01 46.83
CA PRO A 70 27.28 0.84 47.19
C PRO A 70 26.77 -0.49 46.59
N THR A 71 26.13 -1.29 47.43
CA THR A 71 25.46 -2.54 47.01
C THR A 71 24.36 -2.19 46.02
N THR A 72 24.57 -2.47 44.71
CA THR A 72 23.57 -2.23 43.71
C THR A 72 22.44 -3.25 43.84
N THR A 73 21.26 -2.80 44.24
CA THR A 73 20.03 -3.58 44.18
C THR A 73 19.78 -3.95 42.68
N PRO A 74 19.59 -5.24 42.34
CA PRO A 74 19.33 -5.61 40.96
C PRO A 74 18.08 -4.88 40.43
N PRO A 75 18.09 -4.37 39.17
CA PRO A 75 16.93 -3.71 38.58
C PRO A 75 15.75 -4.67 38.56
N PRO A 76 14.50 -4.18 38.74
CA PRO A 76 13.30 -5.02 38.67
C PRO A 76 13.23 -5.67 37.28
N ILE A 77 12.95 -6.97 37.28
CA ILE A 77 12.72 -7.73 36.01
C ILE A 77 11.52 -7.10 35.31
N PRO A 78 11.66 -6.68 34.04
CA PRO A 78 10.54 -6.08 33.30
C PRO A 78 9.38 -7.07 33.23
N THR A 79 8.21 -6.68 33.75
CA THR A 79 6.98 -7.44 33.61
C THR A 79 6.63 -7.51 32.14
N PRO A 80 6.38 -8.70 31.55
CA PRO A 80 6.02 -8.79 30.13
C PRO A 80 4.74 -7.99 29.87
N ALA A 81 4.79 -7.11 28.87
CA ALA A 81 3.62 -6.36 28.44
C ALA A 81 2.53 -7.31 27.93
N PRO A 82 1.23 -7.03 28.16
CA PRO A 82 0.15 -7.86 27.66
C PRO A 82 0.22 -7.94 26.13
N THR A 83 0.42 -9.13 25.59
CA THR A 83 0.42 -9.39 24.15
C THR A 83 -1.03 -9.36 23.65
N LEU A 84 -1.36 -8.42 22.75
CA LEU A 84 -2.67 -8.40 22.10
C LEU A 84 -2.89 -9.71 21.32
N PRO A 85 -4.14 -10.24 21.27
CA PRO A 85 -4.42 -11.43 20.48
C PRO A 85 -4.11 -11.16 19.00
N PRO A 86 -3.49 -12.12 18.31
CA PRO A 86 -3.14 -11.97 16.91
C PRO A 86 -4.38 -11.82 16.04
N LYS A 87 -4.27 -11.02 14.96
CA LYS A 87 -5.35 -10.80 13.99
C LYS A 87 -5.60 -12.06 13.16
N PRO A 88 -6.85 -12.29 12.66
CA PRO A 88 -7.21 -13.52 11.95
C PRO A 88 -6.51 -13.69 10.60
N PHE A 89 -6.10 -12.59 9.95
CA PHE A 89 -5.41 -12.61 8.67
C PHE A 89 -4.02 -12.00 8.74
N SER A 90 -3.15 -12.51 7.89
CA SER A 90 -1.81 -11.97 7.61
C SER A 90 -1.57 -11.96 6.11
N LEU A 91 -0.53 -11.27 5.65
CA LEU A 91 -0.08 -11.40 4.27
C LEU A 91 0.46 -12.80 4.02
N GLN A 92 0.27 -13.29 2.79
CA GLN A 92 0.95 -14.50 2.35
C GLN A 92 2.47 -14.31 2.36
N PRO A 93 3.26 -15.35 2.69
CA PRO A 93 4.69 -15.30 2.55
C PRO A 93 5.10 -14.94 1.11
N GLY A 94 6.01 -13.99 0.97
CA GLY A 94 6.45 -13.51 -0.35
C GLY A 94 5.54 -12.46 -1.00
N ALA A 95 4.43 -12.02 -0.38
CA ALA A 95 3.76 -10.79 -0.76
C ALA A 95 4.67 -9.61 -0.32
N VAL A 96 4.82 -8.59 -1.09
CA VAL A 96 4.17 -8.00 -2.24
C VAL A 96 4.99 -8.34 -3.51
N ILE A 97 4.30 -8.66 -4.60
CA ILE A 97 4.93 -8.89 -5.90
C ILE A 97 4.56 -7.71 -6.80
N LEU A 98 5.58 -7.02 -7.34
CA LEU A 98 5.38 -5.96 -8.32
C LEU A 98 5.40 -6.57 -9.73
N LEU A 99 4.39 -6.29 -10.54
CA LEU A 99 4.24 -6.84 -11.87
C LEU A 99 3.45 -5.88 -12.78
N PRO A 100 3.43 -6.10 -14.12
CA PRO A 100 2.57 -5.35 -15.01
C PRO A 100 1.09 -5.59 -14.69
N ALA A 101 0.28 -4.52 -14.72
CA ALA A 101 -1.16 -4.62 -14.49
C ALA A 101 -1.83 -5.38 -15.64
N PHE A 102 -2.10 -6.67 -15.42
CA PHE A 102 -2.70 -7.54 -16.43
C PHE A 102 -4.18 -7.23 -16.70
N THR A 103 -4.86 -6.56 -15.78
CA THR A 103 -6.24 -6.06 -15.91
C THR A 103 -6.31 -4.73 -16.66
N HIS A 104 -5.17 -4.03 -16.78
CA HIS A 104 -5.03 -2.71 -17.43
C HIS A 104 -3.81 -2.68 -18.34
N ALA A 105 -3.63 -3.74 -19.15
CA ALA A 105 -2.44 -3.93 -19.96
C ALA A 105 -2.13 -2.76 -20.93
N GLU A 106 -3.17 -2.12 -21.47
CA GLU A 106 -3.04 -0.96 -22.36
C GLU A 106 -2.76 0.36 -21.62
N ALA A 107 -2.96 0.42 -20.33
CA ALA A 107 -2.75 1.66 -19.57
C ALA A 107 -1.26 2.01 -19.38
N GLY A 108 -0.37 1.01 -19.40
CA GLY A 108 1.08 1.23 -19.25
C GLY A 108 1.39 2.09 -18.02
N CYS A 109 2.06 3.23 -18.24
CA CYS A 109 2.43 4.16 -17.15
C CYS A 109 1.27 5.00 -16.62
N THR A 110 0.09 4.98 -17.24
CA THR A 110 -1.05 5.83 -16.86
C THR A 110 -2.01 5.17 -15.86
N TRP A 111 -1.56 4.07 -15.25
CA TRP A 111 -2.28 3.38 -14.20
C TRP A 111 -1.30 2.81 -13.17
N MET A 112 -1.62 2.93 -11.91
CA MET A 112 -0.89 2.31 -10.80
C MET A 112 -1.90 1.88 -9.73
N GLY A 113 -1.74 0.66 -9.21
CA GLY A 113 -2.68 0.16 -8.22
C GLY A 113 -2.20 -1.05 -7.43
N VAL A 114 -3.12 -1.54 -6.60
CA VAL A 114 -2.96 -2.73 -5.78
C VAL A 114 -4.10 -3.69 -6.11
N GLY A 115 -3.78 -4.97 -6.30
CA GLY A 115 -4.74 -6.02 -6.49
C GLY A 115 -4.34 -7.28 -5.73
N GLY A 116 -5.28 -8.20 -5.58
CA GLY A 116 -5.02 -9.46 -4.90
C GLY A 116 -6.30 -10.13 -4.45
N GLN A 117 -6.19 -11.11 -3.56
CA GLN A 117 -7.33 -11.82 -3.00
C GLN A 117 -7.16 -12.16 -1.53
N VAL A 118 -8.27 -12.46 -0.88
CA VAL A 118 -8.31 -12.95 0.50
C VAL A 118 -8.80 -14.40 0.53
N ILE A 119 -8.02 -15.27 1.17
CA ILE A 119 -8.34 -16.69 1.36
C ILE A 119 -8.61 -16.94 2.84
N GLY A 120 -9.67 -17.68 3.15
CA GLY A 120 -10.08 -18.06 4.51
C GLY A 120 -9.37 -19.31 5.04
N ASN A 121 -9.66 -19.66 6.30
CA ASN A 121 -9.10 -20.85 6.98
C ASN A 121 -9.47 -22.17 6.32
N ASP A 122 -10.59 -22.21 5.58
CA ASP A 122 -11.07 -23.36 4.81
C ASP A 122 -10.49 -23.42 3.39
N GLY A 123 -9.54 -22.53 3.07
CA GLY A 123 -8.97 -22.37 1.74
C GLY A 123 -9.90 -21.73 0.73
N GLN A 124 -11.10 -21.28 1.15
CA GLN A 124 -12.06 -20.63 0.27
C GLN A 124 -11.83 -19.12 0.19
N PRO A 125 -12.16 -18.48 -0.95
CA PRO A 125 -12.06 -17.03 -1.10
C PRO A 125 -13.07 -16.31 -0.21
N VAL A 126 -12.61 -15.28 0.50
CA VAL A 126 -13.46 -14.47 1.39
C VAL A 126 -13.89 -13.20 0.68
N LYS A 127 -15.20 -12.96 0.63
CA LYS A 127 -15.81 -11.78 0.00
C LYS A 127 -16.33 -10.82 1.09
N ASN A 128 -16.67 -9.60 0.67
CA ASN A 128 -17.30 -8.58 1.51
C ASN A 128 -16.41 -8.15 2.70
N LEU A 129 -15.10 -8.19 2.55
CA LEU A 129 -14.17 -7.53 3.47
C LEU A 129 -13.73 -6.21 2.87
N VAL A 130 -13.39 -5.25 3.72
CA VAL A 130 -12.88 -3.94 3.32
C VAL A 130 -11.37 -3.98 3.29
N ILE A 131 -10.78 -3.57 2.17
CA ILE A 131 -9.36 -3.25 2.06
C ILE A 131 -9.22 -1.74 2.20
N SER A 132 -8.47 -1.27 3.17
CA SER A 132 -8.06 0.12 3.30
C SER A 132 -6.58 0.25 2.94
N ILE A 133 -6.27 1.26 2.13
CA ILE A 133 -4.90 1.63 1.78
C ILE A 133 -4.72 3.09 2.14
N SER A 134 -3.70 3.42 2.90
CA SER A 134 -3.33 4.79 3.23
C SER A 134 -1.94 5.13 2.70
N GLY A 135 -1.74 6.37 2.30
CA GLY A 135 -0.47 6.86 1.75
C GLY A 135 -0.52 8.36 1.51
N MET A 136 0.39 8.84 0.66
CA MET A 136 0.46 10.24 0.26
C MET A 136 0.11 10.37 -1.22
N GLU A 137 -0.74 11.32 -1.56
CA GLU A 137 -1.00 11.73 -2.93
C GLU A 137 -0.72 13.24 -3.06
N ASN A 138 0.21 13.62 -3.94
CA ASN A 138 0.61 15.02 -4.14
C ASN A 138 1.00 15.75 -2.82
N GLY A 139 1.65 15.02 -1.90
CA GLY A 139 2.09 15.55 -0.61
C GLY A 139 1.00 15.67 0.46
N ALA A 140 -0.24 15.24 0.17
CA ALA A 140 -1.35 15.18 1.13
C ALA A 140 -1.67 13.72 1.52
N PRO A 141 -2.01 13.44 2.79
CA PRO A 141 -2.46 12.12 3.19
C PRO A 141 -3.79 11.79 2.50
N LYS A 142 -3.87 10.55 2.00
CA LYS A 142 -5.05 10.02 1.33
C LYS A 142 -5.30 8.58 1.72
N GLU A 143 -6.56 8.20 1.72
CA GLU A 143 -7.04 6.84 1.94
C GLU A 143 -7.84 6.37 0.71
N TRP A 144 -7.61 5.12 0.33
CA TRP A 144 -8.35 4.41 -0.71
C TRP A 144 -8.97 3.17 -0.11
N MET A 145 -10.17 2.84 -0.54
CA MET A 145 -10.90 1.67 -0.07
C MET A 145 -11.40 0.82 -1.22
N GLY A 146 -11.43 -0.49 -0.99
CA GLY A 146 -11.99 -1.47 -1.91
C GLY A 146 -12.61 -2.64 -1.15
N TYR A 147 -13.29 -3.53 -1.88
CA TYR A 147 -13.97 -4.67 -1.30
C TYR A 147 -13.50 -5.98 -1.94
N THR A 148 -13.34 -7.01 -1.12
CA THR A 148 -13.06 -8.35 -1.63
C THR A 148 -14.27 -8.93 -2.34
N GLY A 149 -14.01 -9.63 -3.46
CA GLY A 149 -15.04 -10.15 -4.36
C GLY A 149 -15.49 -9.17 -5.46
N ALA A 150 -14.98 -7.93 -5.46
CA ALA A 150 -15.29 -6.92 -6.49
C ALA A 150 -14.47 -7.11 -7.77
N ALA A 151 -13.24 -7.63 -7.69
CA ALA A 151 -12.33 -7.79 -8.83
C ALA A 151 -12.02 -9.27 -9.10
N THR A 152 -12.92 -9.96 -9.82
CA THR A 152 -12.84 -11.40 -10.07
C THR A 152 -11.65 -11.84 -10.92
N ALA A 153 -10.98 -10.93 -11.61
CA ALA A 153 -9.72 -11.19 -12.32
C ALA A 153 -8.59 -11.66 -11.38
N TYR A 154 -8.64 -11.32 -10.10
CA TYR A 154 -7.71 -11.77 -9.05
C TYR A 154 -8.23 -13.00 -8.30
N GLY A 155 -9.34 -13.59 -8.73
CA GLY A 155 -10.02 -14.71 -8.11
C GLY A 155 -11.34 -14.30 -7.42
N PRO A 156 -12.14 -15.28 -6.93
CA PRO A 156 -13.46 -14.98 -6.37
C PRO A 156 -13.47 -14.10 -5.13
N GLY A 157 -12.38 -14.09 -4.32
CA GLY A 157 -12.14 -13.17 -3.20
C GLY A 157 -11.31 -11.94 -3.60
N GLY A 158 -11.26 -11.63 -4.90
CA GLY A 158 -10.38 -10.62 -5.46
C GLY A 158 -10.79 -9.19 -5.17
N PHE A 159 -9.79 -8.32 -5.08
CA PHE A 159 -9.96 -6.86 -4.98
C PHE A 159 -8.96 -6.16 -5.90
N GLU A 160 -9.29 -4.95 -6.30
CA GLU A 160 -8.41 -4.05 -7.05
C GLU A 160 -8.70 -2.61 -6.63
N ILE A 161 -7.65 -1.83 -6.42
CA ILE A 161 -7.74 -0.43 -6.01
C ILE A 161 -6.71 0.36 -6.81
N GLN A 162 -7.17 1.32 -7.61
CA GLN A 162 -6.29 2.26 -8.29
C GLN A 162 -5.76 3.29 -7.29
N LEU A 163 -4.43 3.40 -7.18
CA LEU A 163 -3.76 4.37 -6.31
C LEU A 163 -3.48 5.69 -7.03
N GLY A 164 -3.20 5.62 -8.33
CA GLY A 164 -2.88 6.80 -9.13
C GLY A 164 -3.06 6.60 -10.62
N SER A 165 -3.07 7.71 -11.37
CA SER A 165 -3.11 7.75 -12.82
C SER A 165 -1.72 7.81 -13.46
N GLN A 166 -0.65 7.71 -12.66
CA GLN A 166 0.74 7.64 -13.11
C GLN A 166 1.52 6.76 -12.13
N VAL A 167 2.52 6.06 -12.65
CA VAL A 167 3.44 5.27 -11.84
C VAL A 167 4.34 6.17 -10.98
N SER A 168 4.53 5.80 -9.74
CA SER A 168 5.42 6.50 -8.80
C SER A 168 5.95 5.55 -7.73
N ALA A 169 7.17 5.76 -7.27
CA ALA A 169 7.72 5.07 -6.11
C ALA A 169 7.25 5.78 -4.84
N ALA A 170 6.38 5.12 -4.08
CA ALA A 170 5.82 5.66 -2.84
C ALA A 170 5.56 4.56 -1.83
N LEU A 171 5.52 4.92 -0.55
CA LEU A 171 5.21 4.04 0.56
C LEU A 171 3.72 4.10 0.88
N TYR A 172 3.08 2.94 0.96
CA TYR A 172 1.68 2.77 1.32
C TYR A 172 1.54 1.79 2.50
N THR A 173 0.41 1.89 3.18
CA THR A 173 0.00 0.95 4.21
C THR A 173 -1.31 0.31 3.80
N ILE A 174 -1.40 -1.02 3.83
CA ILE A 174 -2.62 -1.78 3.55
C ILE A 174 -3.09 -2.49 4.82
N GLN A 175 -4.40 -2.53 5.03
CA GLN A 175 -5.03 -3.19 6.18
C GLN A 175 -6.40 -3.75 5.80
N LEU A 176 -6.79 -4.86 6.45
CA LEU A 176 -8.04 -5.57 6.21
C LEU A 176 -9.02 -5.35 7.37
N PHE A 177 -10.29 -5.10 7.03
CA PHE A 177 -11.38 -4.88 7.97
C PHE A 177 -12.62 -5.70 7.58
N ASP A 178 -13.51 -5.96 8.53
CA ASP A 178 -14.87 -6.37 8.21
C ASP A 178 -15.78 -5.16 7.88
N LEU A 179 -17.02 -5.44 7.46
CA LEU A 179 -17.98 -4.38 7.13
C LEU A 179 -18.42 -3.52 8.33
N ASN A 180 -18.14 -3.95 9.56
CA ASN A 180 -18.41 -3.20 10.79
C ASN A 180 -17.21 -2.36 11.26
N GLY A 181 -16.12 -2.34 10.47
CA GLY A 181 -14.90 -1.64 10.81
C GLY A 181 -13.97 -2.37 11.80
N LYS A 182 -14.25 -3.65 12.11
CA LYS A 182 -13.36 -4.46 12.95
C LYS A 182 -12.09 -4.79 12.17
N VAL A 183 -10.96 -4.52 12.78
CA VAL A 183 -9.63 -4.81 12.21
C VAL A 183 -9.40 -6.32 12.14
N LEU A 184 -9.04 -6.82 10.95
CA LEU A 184 -8.82 -8.24 10.66
C LEU A 184 -7.37 -8.58 10.34
N SER A 185 -6.51 -7.62 10.02
CA SER A 185 -5.07 -7.81 9.84
C SER A 185 -4.26 -6.76 10.58
N GLU A 186 -2.97 -7.01 10.82
CA GLU A 186 -2.05 -5.93 11.15
C GLU A 186 -1.87 -5.01 9.94
N PRO A 187 -1.53 -3.71 10.13
CA PRO A 187 -1.15 -2.84 9.05
C PRO A 187 0.16 -3.32 8.41
N PHE A 188 0.22 -3.34 7.09
CA PHE A 188 1.40 -3.76 6.36
C PHE A 188 1.87 -2.66 5.41
N HIS A 189 3.16 -2.35 5.47
CA HIS A 189 3.78 -1.33 4.62
C HIS A 189 4.35 -1.96 3.35
N PHE A 190 4.12 -1.33 2.20
CA PHE A 190 4.67 -1.75 0.92
C PHE A 190 5.04 -0.54 0.07
N ASN A 191 5.97 -0.74 -0.86
CA ASN A 191 6.37 0.28 -1.82
C ASN A 191 5.80 -0.04 -3.19
N THR A 192 5.43 1.00 -3.94
CA THR A 192 5.18 0.94 -5.38
C THR A 192 6.46 1.26 -6.16
N SER A 193 6.41 1.12 -7.48
CA SER A 193 7.52 1.39 -8.38
C SER A 193 7.18 2.51 -9.36
N ALA A 194 8.17 3.25 -9.81
CA ALA A 194 8.06 4.19 -10.92
C ALA A 194 8.21 3.51 -12.31
N ASP A 195 8.41 2.18 -12.32
CA ASP A 195 8.51 1.39 -13.54
C ASP A 195 7.12 0.95 -14.02
N CYS A 196 6.80 1.24 -15.29
CA CYS A 196 5.52 0.89 -15.92
C CYS A 196 5.29 -0.62 -16.02
N GLN A 197 6.35 -1.44 -15.95
CA GLN A 197 6.26 -2.90 -15.91
C GLN A 197 6.06 -3.43 -14.48
N GLN A 198 5.97 -2.54 -13.50
CA GLN A 198 5.78 -2.82 -12.09
C GLN A 198 4.67 -1.94 -11.49
N ASN A 199 3.66 -1.63 -12.29
CA ASN A 199 2.59 -0.70 -11.96
C ASN A 199 1.45 -1.33 -11.13
N LEU A 200 1.47 -2.66 -10.89
CA LEU A 200 0.56 -3.39 -10.01
C LEU A 200 1.34 -4.00 -8.84
N ALA A 201 0.95 -3.69 -7.60
CA ALA A 201 1.36 -4.40 -6.42
C ALA A 201 0.36 -5.54 -6.13
N LEU A 202 0.78 -6.79 -6.29
CA LEU A 202 -0.04 -7.96 -5.99
C LEU A 202 0.12 -8.32 -4.51
N VAL A 203 -1.00 -8.25 -3.77
CA VAL A 203 -1.06 -8.44 -2.31
C VAL A 203 -2.15 -9.46 -1.96
N ASN A 204 -1.76 -10.63 -1.46
CA ASN A 204 -2.70 -11.64 -1.03
C ASN A 204 -2.72 -11.77 0.48
N PHE A 205 -3.92 -11.94 1.04
CA PHE A 205 -4.11 -12.25 2.46
C PHE A 205 -4.50 -13.71 2.65
N SER A 206 -3.95 -14.31 3.68
CA SER A 206 -4.27 -15.68 4.10
C SER A 206 -4.51 -15.72 5.61
N PRO A 207 -5.06 -16.83 6.13
CA PRO A 207 -5.21 -17.02 7.55
C PRO A 207 -3.88 -16.87 8.28
N ASN A 208 -3.92 -16.23 9.45
CA ASN A 208 -2.76 -16.14 10.32
C ASN A 208 -2.52 -17.51 11.02
N LEU A 209 -1.62 -18.31 10.47
CA LEU A 209 -1.30 -19.64 10.99
C LEU A 209 -0.65 -19.63 12.39
N ASN A 210 -0.25 -18.45 12.91
CA ASN A 210 0.23 -18.30 14.27
C ASN A 210 -0.91 -18.34 15.32
N LEU A 211 -2.17 -18.31 14.89
CA LEU A 211 -3.30 -18.64 15.74
C LEU A 211 -3.28 -20.14 16.01
N LYS A 212 -2.55 -20.58 17.04
CA LYS A 212 -2.67 -21.96 17.52
C LYS A 212 -4.14 -22.19 17.92
N PRO A 213 -4.85 -23.17 17.34
CA PRO A 213 -6.13 -23.55 17.86
C PRO A 213 -5.93 -23.96 19.32
N VAL A 214 -6.61 -23.25 20.24
CA VAL A 214 -6.68 -23.70 21.64
C VAL A 214 -7.54 -24.95 21.61
N LEU A 215 -6.87 -26.12 21.53
CA LEU A 215 -7.56 -27.39 21.64
C LEU A 215 -8.02 -27.54 23.10
N PHE A 216 -9.27 -27.17 23.37
CA PHE A 216 -9.93 -27.54 24.61
C PHE A 216 -10.16 -29.06 24.57
N LEU A 217 -9.21 -29.81 25.11
CA LEU A 217 -9.49 -31.20 25.48
C LEU A 217 -10.49 -31.16 26.65
N PRO A 218 -11.70 -31.72 26.49
CA PRO A 218 -12.61 -31.87 27.61
C PRO A 218 -11.87 -32.73 28.65
N GLY A 219 -11.66 -32.15 29.84
CA GLY A 219 -11.05 -32.86 30.94
C GLY A 219 -11.91 -34.09 31.26
N VAL A 220 -11.37 -35.27 31.07
CA VAL A 220 -11.97 -36.50 31.58
C VAL A 220 -11.81 -36.43 33.09
N MET A 221 -12.87 -36.02 33.78
CA MET A 221 -12.96 -36.22 35.23
C MET A 221 -12.94 -37.72 35.49
N ARG A 222 -11.95 -38.22 36.19
CA ARG A 222 -11.96 -39.51 36.85
C ARG A 222 -12.47 -39.41 38.25
#